data_0259378272410e67a35b2211ea01828e
#
_entry.id   0259378272410e67a35b2211ea01828e
#
_cell.length_a   1.000
_cell.length_b   1.000
_cell.length_c   1.000
_cell.angle_alpha   90.00
_cell.angle_beta   90.00
_cell.angle_gamma   90.00
#
_symmetry.space_group_name_H-M   'P 1'
#
loop_
_entity.id
_entity.type
_entity.pdbx_description
1 polymer ?
#
loop_
_entity_poly.entity_id
_entity_poly.type
_entity_poly.pdbx_seq_one_letter_code
_entity_poly.pdbx_strand_id
1 'polypeptide(L)'
;MKIIYMDSKSHDEHISYVSHLSHVTSFMLAKTVIEKEKNEKNIFDMAGSGFESTVRLAKSSPKMWAPIFLQNKTNLVKALDNYIKNLNDLKSKIENDNKNSILIDLNNINRIKKILGGIKNNNEK
;
A
#
# COMPACT_ATOMS: atom_id res chain seq x y z
N MET A 1 -24.89 0.90 -4.34
CA MET A 1 -23.79 1.88 -4.28
C MET A 1 -23.92 2.76 -3.04
N LYS A 2 -22.84 2.92 -2.31
CA LYS A 2 -22.85 3.72 -1.10
C LYS A 2 -22.39 5.15 -1.41
N ILE A 3 -23.21 6.12 -1.10
CA ILE A 3 -22.86 7.53 -1.32
C ILE A 3 -22.25 8.09 -0.04
N ILE A 4 -21.07 8.64 -0.15
CA ILE A 4 -20.36 9.24 0.99
C ILE A 4 -20.24 10.73 0.74
N TYR A 5 -20.75 11.54 1.68
CA TYR A 5 -20.64 12.99 1.62
C TYR A 5 -19.49 13.44 2.50
N MET A 6 -18.51 14.12 1.91
CA MET A 6 -17.43 14.77 2.65
C MET A 6 -16.96 16.00 1.89
N ASP A 7 -16.38 16.96 2.58
CA ASP A 7 -15.84 18.16 1.91
C ASP A 7 -14.57 17.80 1.12
N SER A 8 -14.13 18.69 0.24
CA SER A 8 -12.97 18.45 -0.61
C SER A 8 -11.68 18.22 0.17
N LYS A 9 -11.50 18.90 1.29
CA LYS A 9 -10.33 18.73 2.15
C LYS A 9 -10.29 17.33 2.74
N SER A 10 -11.39 16.86 3.32
CA SER A 10 -11.49 15.50 3.86
C SER A 10 -11.34 14.45 2.77
N HIS A 11 -11.93 14.67 1.60
CA HIS A 11 -11.81 13.78 0.46
C HIS A 11 -10.35 13.63 0.06
N ASP A 12 -9.61 14.73 -0.11
CA ASP A 12 -8.21 14.70 -0.52
C ASP A 12 -7.33 14.02 0.50
N GLU A 13 -7.62 14.22 1.78
CA GLU A 13 -6.90 13.54 2.87
C GLU A 13 -7.14 12.03 2.84
N HIS A 14 -8.40 11.60 2.71
CA HIS A 14 -8.74 10.18 2.69
C HIS A 14 -8.20 9.48 1.45
N ILE A 15 -8.33 10.10 0.28
CA ILE A 15 -7.86 9.49 -0.98
C ILE A 15 -6.34 9.32 -0.99
N SER A 16 -5.60 10.16 -0.24
CA SER A 16 -4.15 10.01 -0.12
C SER A 16 -3.76 8.69 0.53
N TYR A 17 -4.58 8.18 1.45
CA TYR A 17 -4.33 6.90 2.12
C TYR A 17 -4.84 5.70 1.31
N VAL A 18 -6.07 5.75 0.80
CA VAL A 18 -6.70 4.56 0.20
C VAL A 18 -6.41 4.39 -1.28
N SER A 19 -5.91 5.42 -1.95
CA SER A 19 -5.61 5.35 -3.38
C SER A 19 -4.18 5.77 -3.69
N HIS A 20 -3.79 7.00 -3.34
CA HIS A 20 -2.47 7.53 -3.70
C HIS A 20 -1.35 6.75 -3.04
N LEU A 21 -1.47 6.47 -1.74
CA LEU A 21 -0.48 5.67 -1.02
C LEU A 21 -0.40 4.25 -1.58
N SER A 22 -1.53 3.65 -1.93
CA SER A 22 -1.57 2.31 -2.53
C SER A 22 -0.78 2.27 -3.84
N HIS A 23 -0.91 3.30 -4.69
CA HIS A 23 -0.15 3.38 -5.93
C HIS A 23 1.34 3.59 -5.66
N VAL A 24 1.69 4.47 -4.72
CA VAL A 24 3.09 4.70 -4.34
C VAL A 24 3.74 3.41 -3.87
N THR A 25 3.08 2.68 -2.97
CA THR A 25 3.63 1.44 -2.43
C THR A 25 3.82 0.38 -3.50
N SER A 26 2.86 0.27 -4.42
CA SER A 26 2.94 -0.67 -5.53
C SER A 26 4.10 -0.33 -6.48
N PHE A 27 4.23 0.95 -6.86
CA PHE A 27 5.35 1.41 -7.68
C PHE A 27 6.70 1.16 -6.99
N MET A 28 6.80 1.47 -5.71
CA MET A 28 8.07 1.34 -4.98
C MET A 28 8.46 -0.11 -4.71
N LEU A 29 7.48 -0.97 -4.46
CA LEU A 29 7.75 -2.40 -4.35
C LEU A 29 8.27 -2.95 -5.68
N ALA A 30 7.61 -2.61 -6.78
CA ALA A 30 8.04 -3.03 -8.11
C ALA A 30 9.44 -2.51 -8.43
N LYS A 31 9.73 -1.25 -8.12
CA LYS A 31 11.06 -0.66 -8.30
C LYS A 31 12.13 -1.43 -7.52
N THR A 32 11.84 -1.75 -6.28
CA THR A 32 12.78 -2.46 -5.40
C THR A 32 13.13 -3.84 -5.96
N VAL A 33 12.13 -4.57 -6.45
CA VAL A 33 12.34 -5.89 -7.04
C VAL A 33 13.07 -5.79 -8.39
N ILE A 34 12.74 -4.78 -9.22
CA ILE A 34 13.43 -4.55 -10.49
C ILE A 34 14.92 -4.28 -10.26
N GLU A 35 15.25 -3.50 -9.26
CA GLU A 35 16.64 -3.21 -8.91
C GLU A 35 17.39 -4.49 -8.51
N LYS A 36 16.73 -5.38 -7.80
CA LYS A 36 17.32 -6.68 -7.42
C LYS A 36 17.47 -7.60 -8.64
N GLU A 37 16.53 -7.55 -9.59
CA GLU A 37 16.53 -8.36 -10.81
C GLU A 37 17.75 -8.09 -11.68
N LYS A 38 18.27 -6.87 -11.70
CA LYS A 38 19.47 -6.54 -12.46
C LYS A 38 20.68 -7.39 -12.06
N ASN A 39 20.69 -7.88 -10.82
CA ASN A 39 21.75 -8.73 -10.28
C ASN A 39 21.37 -10.21 -10.30
N GLU A 40 20.06 -10.51 -10.31
CA GLU A 40 19.55 -11.89 -10.22
C GLU A 40 18.39 -12.06 -11.19
N LYS A 41 18.69 -12.53 -12.41
CA LYS A 41 17.72 -12.61 -13.52
C LYS A 41 16.49 -13.49 -13.28
N ASN A 42 16.58 -14.42 -12.32
CA ASN A 42 15.52 -15.39 -12.09
C ASN A 42 14.51 -14.99 -11.01
N ILE A 43 14.64 -13.77 -10.47
CA ILE A 43 13.77 -13.33 -9.37
C ILE A 43 12.29 -13.32 -9.76
N PHE A 44 11.98 -12.96 -11.01
CA PHE A 44 10.59 -12.91 -11.47
C PHE A 44 10.01 -14.30 -11.75
N ASP A 45 10.86 -15.31 -12.01
CA ASP A 45 10.42 -16.68 -12.16
C ASP A 45 9.89 -17.27 -10.85
N MET A 46 10.33 -16.69 -9.74
CA MET A 46 9.88 -17.08 -8.41
C MET A 46 8.64 -16.32 -7.94
N ALA A 47 8.25 -15.29 -8.69
CA ALA A 47 7.11 -14.46 -8.33
C ALA A 47 5.81 -15.22 -8.48
N GLY A 48 4.97 -15.16 -7.44
CA GLY A 48 3.66 -15.79 -7.44
C GLY A 48 2.53 -14.78 -7.58
N SER A 49 1.30 -15.27 -7.44
CA SER A 49 0.10 -14.42 -7.51
C SER A 49 0.07 -13.32 -6.46
N GLY A 50 0.67 -13.55 -5.30
CA GLY A 50 0.75 -12.54 -4.24
C GLY A 50 1.56 -11.33 -4.68
N PHE A 51 2.72 -11.54 -5.28
CA PHE A 51 3.55 -10.45 -5.80
C PHE A 51 2.81 -9.72 -6.91
N GLU A 52 2.26 -10.44 -7.89
CA GLU A 52 1.52 -9.87 -9.00
C GLU A 52 0.37 -8.98 -8.50
N SER A 53 -0.40 -9.47 -7.54
CA SER A 53 -1.50 -8.72 -6.95
C SER A 53 -1.01 -7.44 -6.28
N THR A 54 0.09 -7.50 -5.53
CA THR A 54 0.62 -6.37 -4.78
C THR A 54 1.19 -5.28 -5.69
N VAL A 55 1.79 -5.64 -6.83
CA VAL A 55 2.39 -4.68 -7.77
C VAL A 55 1.47 -4.33 -8.94
N ARG A 56 0.23 -4.81 -8.93
CA ARG A 56 -0.72 -4.57 -10.03
C ARG A 56 -0.87 -3.09 -10.36
N LEU A 57 -0.95 -2.24 -9.36
CA LEU A 57 -1.10 -0.80 -9.57
C LEU A 57 0.13 -0.14 -10.20
N ALA A 58 1.29 -0.79 -10.14
CA ALA A 58 2.51 -0.27 -10.78
C ALA A 58 2.45 -0.32 -12.31
N LYS A 59 1.44 -0.96 -12.88
CA LYS A 59 1.18 -0.95 -14.32
C LYS A 59 0.44 0.30 -14.76
N SER A 60 0.04 1.16 -13.83
CA SER A 60 -0.72 2.39 -14.12
C SER A 60 0.12 3.40 -14.90
N SER A 61 -0.56 4.29 -15.64
CA SER A 61 0.08 5.27 -16.50
C SER A 61 0.95 6.27 -15.71
N PRO A 62 2.26 6.34 -15.97
CA PRO A 62 3.11 7.33 -15.29
C PRO A 62 2.72 8.78 -15.60
N LYS A 63 2.27 9.04 -16.83
CA LYS A 63 1.84 10.39 -17.25
C LYS A 63 0.63 10.86 -16.46
N MET A 64 -0.23 9.94 -16.06
CA MET A 64 -1.42 10.24 -15.26
C MET A 64 -1.08 10.36 -13.77
N TRP A 65 -0.27 9.45 -13.25
CA TRP A 65 -0.05 9.35 -11.80
C TRP A 65 0.98 10.34 -11.25
N ALA A 66 1.99 10.72 -12.04
CA ALA A 66 2.94 11.73 -11.58
C ALA A 66 2.26 13.05 -11.21
N PRO A 67 1.37 13.62 -12.07
CA PRO A 67 0.61 14.80 -11.66
C PRO A 67 -0.32 14.59 -10.46
N ILE A 68 -0.95 13.41 -10.37
CA ILE A 68 -1.84 13.09 -9.24
C ILE A 68 -1.07 13.18 -7.92
N PHE A 69 0.12 12.61 -7.85
CA PHE A 69 0.97 12.67 -6.66
C PHE A 69 1.29 14.11 -6.27
N LEU A 70 1.63 14.94 -7.26
CA LEU A 70 2.00 16.33 -7.00
C LEU A 70 0.82 17.20 -6.63
N GLN A 71 -0.37 16.94 -7.19
CA GLN A 71 -1.58 17.71 -6.90
C GLN A 71 -2.06 17.53 -5.45
N ASN A 72 -1.80 16.38 -4.86
CA ASN A 72 -2.18 16.11 -3.47
C ASN A 72 -0.94 15.98 -2.56
N LYS A 73 0.09 16.76 -2.86
CA LYS A 73 1.41 16.66 -2.27
C LYS A 73 1.42 16.66 -0.74
N THR A 74 0.78 17.64 -0.13
CA THR A 74 0.80 17.80 1.33
C THR A 74 0.21 16.58 2.05
N ASN A 75 -0.94 16.12 1.60
CA ASN A 75 -1.60 14.96 2.18
C ASN A 75 -0.82 13.67 1.92
N LEU A 76 -0.29 13.53 0.69
CA LEU A 76 0.45 12.32 0.34
C LEU A 76 1.78 12.22 1.09
N VAL A 77 2.50 13.33 1.26
CA VAL A 77 3.76 13.33 2.04
C VAL A 77 3.48 12.91 3.48
N LYS A 78 2.40 13.41 4.07
CA LYS A 78 2.01 13.03 5.43
C LYS A 78 1.67 11.53 5.53
N ALA A 79 0.92 11.02 4.57
CA ALA A 79 0.61 9.59 4.51
C ALA A 79 1.87 8.74 4.34
N LEU A 80 2.80 9.19 3.49
CA LEU A 80 4.08 8.53 3.29
C LEU A 80 4.92 8.51 4.56
N ASP A 81 4.97 9.61 5.30
CA ASP A 81 5.71 9.66 6.57
C ASP A 81 5.20 8.61 7.55
N ASN A 82 3.88 8.46 7.64
CA ASN A 82 3.26 7.44 8.49
C ASN A 82 3.60 6.02 8.00
N TYR A 83 3.57 5.81 6.70
CA TYR A 83 3.89 4.52 6.10
C TYR A 83 5.37 4.15 6.32
N ILE A 84 6.26 5.09 6.13
CA ILE A 84 7.70 4.91 6.36
C ILE A 84 7.96 4.56 7.82
N LYS A 85 7.29 5.25 8.73
CA LYS A 85 7.38 4.97 10.17
C LYS A 85 6.98 3.53 10.48
N ASN A 86 5.87 3.08 9.91
CA ASN A 86 5.39 1.71 10.10
C ASN A 86 6.36 0.68 9.54
N LEU A 87 6.95 0.96 8.37
CA LEU A 87 7.95 0.08 7.77
C LEU A 87 9.21 0.00 8.63
N ASN A 88 9.68 1.12 9.14
CA ASN A 88 10.86 1.16 10.02
C ASN A 88 10.61 0.40 11.31
N ASP A 89 9.40 0.51 11.88
CA ASP A 89 9.02 -0.22 13.08
C ASP A 89 9.06 -1.73 12.85
N LEU A 90 8.45 -2.20 11.78
CA LEU A 90 8.48 -3.63 11.43
C LEU A 90 9.89 -4.11 11.16
N LYS A 91 10.67 -3.33 10.41
CA LYS A 91 12.07 -3.64 10.12
C LYS A 91 12.86 -3.85 11.43
N SER A 92 12.68 -2.95 12.39
CA SER A 92 13.35 -3.05 13.69
C SER A 92 12.96 -4.32 14.44
N LYS A 93 11.68 -4.67 14.41
CA LYS A 93 11.19 -5.89 15.07
C LYS A 93 11.78 -7.15 14.42
N ILE A 94 11.93 -7.14 13.09
CA ILE A 94 12.55 -8.24 12.36
C ILE A 94 14.04 -8.34 12.72
N GLU A 95 14.74 -7.21 12.73
CA GLU A 95 16.18 -7.18 13.07
C GLU A 95 16.44 -7.71 14.49
N ASN A 96 15.51 -7.47 15.40
CA ASN A 96 15.63 -7.87 16.81
C ASN A 96 14.98 -9.22 17.13
N ASP A 97 14.54 -9.95 16.11
CA ASP A 97 13.90 -11.27 16.27
C ASP A 97 12.70 -11.24 17.23
N ASN A 98 11.97 -10.11 17.24
CA ASN A 98 10.84 -9.91 18.17
C ASN A 98 9.55 -10.54 17.62
N LYS A 99 9.53 -11.87 17.62
CA LYS A 99 8.41 -12.64 17.07
C LYS A 99 7.06 -12.31 17.73
N ASN A 100 7.05 -12.16 19.05
CA ASN A 100 5.80 -11.90 19.77
C ASN A 100 5.19 -10.55 19.39
N SER A 101 6.01 -9.51 19.29
CA SER A 101 5.52 -8.18 18.87
C SER A 101 5.01 -8.20 17.43
N ILE A 102 5.72 -8.89 16.53
CA ILE A 102 5.28 -9.06 15.15
C ILE A 102 3.94 -9.78 15.09
N LEU A 103 3.78 -10.88 15.84
CA LEU A 103 2.51 -11.63 15.90
C LEU A 103 1.35 -10.76 16.37
N ILE A 104 1.57 -9.95 17.41
CA ILE A 104 0.55 -9.05 17.93
C ILE A 104 0.13 -8.05 16.85
N ASP A 105 1.10 -7.43 16.18
CA ASP A 105 0.82 -6.46 15.12
C ASP A 105 0.05 -7.09 13.98
N LEU A 106 0.50 -8.23 13.47
CA LEU A 106 -0.16 -8.89 12.34
C LEU A 106 -1.56 -9.36 12.69
N ASN A 107 -1.77 -9.85 13.91
CA ASN A 107 -3.12 -10.23 14.38
C ASN A 107 -4.05 -9.02 14.40
N ASN A 108 -3.57 -7.88 14.89
CA ASN A 108 -4.36 -6.65 14.91
C ASN A 108 -4.68 -6.14 13.49
N ILE A 109 -3.71 -6.24 12.57
CA ILE A 109 -3.88 -5.84 11.17
C ILE A 109 -4.87 -6.76 10.45
N ASN A 110 -4.95 -8.02 10.83
CA ASN A 110 -5.86 -8.99 10.22
C ASN A 110 -7.33 -8.57 10.27
N ARG A 111 -7.68 -7.61 11.10
CA ARG A 111 -9.06 -7.08 11.11
C ARG A 111 -9.45 -6.45 9.76
N ILE A 112 -8.47 -6.14 8.90
CA ILE A 112 -8.73 -5.67 7.52
C ILE A 112 -9.59 -6.67 6.75
N LYS A 113 -9.45 -7.96 7.07
CA LYS A 113 -10.22 -9.04 6.48
C LYS A 113 -11.73 -8.85 6.70
N LYS A 114 -12.12 -8.46 7.91
CA LYS A 114 -13.53 -8.17 8.23
C LYS A 114 -14.01 -6.89 7.54
N ILE A 115 -13.16 -5.87 7.50
CA ILE A 115 -13.48 -4.59 6.86
C ILE A 115 -13.76 -4.80 5.37
N LEU A 116 -12.86 -5.50 4.68
CA LEU A 116 -13.00 -5.78 3.25
C LEU A 116 -14.16 -6.74 2.97
N GLY A 117 -14.35 -7.74 3.84
CA GLY A 117 -15.47 -8.67 3.75
C GLY A 117 -16.81 -7.98 3.91
N GLY A 118 -16.91 -7.02 4.85
CA GLY A 118 -18.12 -6.21 5.04
C GLY A 118 -18.45 -5.35 3.83
N ILE A 119 -17.44 -4.71 3.23
CA ILE A 119 -17.60 -3.90 2.02
C ILE A 119 -18.07 -4.78 0.86
N LYS A 120 -17.46 -5.93 0.65
CA LYS A 120 -17.81 -6.87 -0.41
C LYS A 120 -19.25 -7.34 -0.26
N ASN A 121 -19.68 -7.72 0.95
CA ASN A 121 -21.04 -8.17 1.22
C ASN A 121 -22.06 -7.08 0.94
N ASN A 122 -21.74 -5.83 1.27
CA ASN A 122 -22.61 -4.69 1.00
C ASN A 122 -22.76 -4.44 -0.50
N ASN A 123 -21.70 -4.67 -1.28
CA ASN A 123 -21.72 -4.47 -2.73
C ASN A 123 -22.47 -5.58 -3.47
N GLU A 124 -22.56 -6.77 -2.90
CA GLU A 124 -23.26 -7.92 -3.48
C GLU A 124 -24.77 -7.84 -3.29
N LYS A 125 -25.24 -6.95 -2.44
CA LYS A 125 -26.66 -6.71 -2.22
C LYS A 125 -27.17 -5.61 -3.16
#